data_b3d28bc07569f94444f443ae491274e3
#
_entry.id   b3d28bc07569f94444f443ae491274e3
#
_cell.length_a   1.000
_cell.length_b   1.000
_cell.length_c   1.000
_cell.angle_alpha   90.00
_cell.angle_beta   90.00
_cell.angle_gamma   90.00
#
_symmetry.space_group_name_H-M   'P 1'
#
loop_
_entity.id
_entity.type
_entity.pdbx_description
1 polymer ?
#
loop_
_entity_poly.entity_id
_entity_poly.type
_entity_poly.pdbx_seq_one_letter_code
_entity_poly.pdbx_strand_id
1 'polypeptide(L)'
;SRGLGDVYKRQTHRCALEHAIDELKIEKSRGFHRALADAWYTAKVLEKINNIIIINHPSLDVYQNPKKKKDEIHISYPDHDKYVSREFATRERIMKDREVTSTRCPVCHLPAKRKLRWFMNNPKVYYSISNCEEHGLIRGKIRIRKTEDEKYFAVKTSVSYTHLRAHE
;
A
#
# COMPACT_ATOMS: atom_id res chain seq x y z
N SER A 1 -6.55 -28.60 12.62
CA SER A 1 -5.70 -27.40 12.44
C SER A 1 -6.02 -26.77 11.09
N ARG A 2 -6.82 -25.71 11.09
CA ARG A 2 -7.05 -24.89 9.89
C ARG A 2 -5.87 -23.94 9.78
N GLY A 3 -5.00 -24.18 8.79
CA GLY A 3 -3.72 -23.52 8.66
C GLY A 3 -3.81 -22.05 8.24
N LEU A 4 -2.83 -21.28 8.67
CA LEU A 4 -2.53 -19.88 8.29
C LEU A 4 -2.59 -19.60 6.76
N GLY A 5 -2.54 -20.63 5.92
CA GLY A 5 -2.70 -20.53 4.47
C GLY A 5 -4.08 -20.04 4.00
N ASP A 6 -5.15 -20.30 4.76
CA ASP A 6 -6.50 -19.88 4.39
C ASP A 6 -6.77 -18.39 4.63
N VAL A 7 -6.12 -17.82 5.65
CA VAL A 7 -6.22 -16.37 5.94
C VAL A 7 -5.49 -15.56 4.88
N TYR A 8 -4.34 -16.05 4.41
CA TYR A 8 -3.57 -15.39 3.34
C TYR A 8 -4.26 -15.44 1.98
N LYS A 9 -4.97 -16.51 1.66
CA LYS A 9 -5.78 -16.63 0.43
C LYS A 9 -6.98 -15.69 0.43
N ARG A 10 -7.59 -15.41 1.58
CA ARG A 10 -8.72 -14.46 1.68
C ARG A 10 -8.31 -13.01 1.42
N GLN A 11 -7.06 -12.63 1.66
CA GLN A 11 -6.56 -11.27 1.44
C GLN A 11 -6.16 -10.97 -0.02
N THR A 12 -6.11 -11.96 -0.89
CA THR A 12 -5.67 -11.82 -2.29
C THR A 12 -6.78 -11.88 -3.32
N HIS A 13 -8.00 -12.27 -2.94
CA HIS A 13 -9.13 -12.24 -3.85
C HIS A 13 -9.74 -10.84 -3.91
N ARG A 14 -9.52 -10.16 -5.04
CA ARG A 14 -10.36 -9.02 -5.42
C ARG A 14 -11.79 -9.55 -5.52
N CYS A 15 -12.66 -9.07 -4.67
CA CYS A 15 -14.06 -9.41 -4.75
C CYS A 15 -14.64 -8.83 -6.04
N ALA A 16 -15.20 -9.66 -6.89
CA ALA A 16 -15.92 -9.19 -8.06
C ALA A 16 -17.15 -8.38 -7.62
N LEU A 17 -17.52 -7.34 -8.38
CA LEU A 17 -18.65 -6.46 -8.05
C LEU A 17 -19.95 -7.26 -7.84
N GLU A 18 -20.21 -8.28 -8.67
CA GLU A 18 -21.35 -9.18 -8.51
C GLU A 18 -21.38 -9.90 -7.16
N HIS A 19 -20.23 -10.38 -6.71
CA HIS A 19 -20.15 -11.05 -5.42
C HIS A 19 -20.39 -10.07 -4.26
N ALA A 20 -19.85 -8.85 -4.34
CA ALA A 20 -20.13 -7.81 -3.33
C ALA A 20 -21.63 -7.45 -3.27
N ILE A 21 -22.32 -7.41 -4.41
CA ILE A 21 -23.75 -7.15 -4.51
C ILE A 21 -24.57 -8.27 -3.86
N ASP A 22 -24.20 -9.54 -4.09
CA ASP A 22 -24.87 -10.70 -3.50
C ASP A 22 -24.68 -10.74 -1.98
N GLU A 23 -23.43 -10.55 -1.49
CA GLU A 23 -23.10 -10.50 -0.06
C GLU A 23 -23.84 -9.38 0.68
N LEU A 24 -23.94 -8.20 0.07
CA LEU A 24 -24.62 -7.03 0.64
C LEU A 24 -26.12 -7.02 0.39
N LYS A 25 -26.67 -8.07 -0.26
CA LYS A 25 -28.10 -8.22 -0.61
C LYS A 25 -28.66 -6.99 -1.33
N ILE A 26 -27.91 -6.49 -2.31
CA ILE A 26 -28.33 -5.38 -3.17
C ILE A 26 -29.15 -5.97 -4.32
N GLU A 27 -30.33 -5.39 -4.58
CA GLU A 27 -31.23 -5.85 -5.64
C GLU A 27 -30.59 -5.69 -7.02
N LYS A 28 -30.62 -6.77 -7.82
CA LYS A 28 -30.08 -6.80 -9.20
C LYS A 28 -31.14 -6.29 -10.18
N SER A 29 -31.28 -4.98 -10.28
CA SER A 29 -32.27 -4.32 -11.16
C SER A 29 -31.73 -3.94 -12.54
N ARG A 30 -30.40 -4.06 -12.76
CA ARG A 30 -29.73 -3.66 -14.01
C ARG A 30 -28.80 -4.74 -14.51
N GLY A 31 -28.61 -4.83 -15.83
CA GLY A 31 -27.67 -5.79 -16.43
C GLY A 31 -26.21 -5.37 -16.16
N PHE A 32 -25.38 -6.33 -15.75
CA PHE A 32 -23.94 -6.16 -15.54
C PHE A 32 -23.19 -5.96 -16.86
N HIS A 33 -21.92 -5.59 -16.74
CA HIS A 33 -20.99 -5.33 -17.86
C HIS A 33 -21.38 -4.14 -18.74
N ARG A 34 -22.13 -3.20 -18.18
CA ARG A 34 -22.39 -1.88 -18.76
C ARG A 34 -21.85 -0.81 -17.82
N ALA A 35 -20.99 0.07 -18.31
CA ALA A 35 -20.29 1.06 -17.50
C ALA A 35 -21.20 1.83 -16.53
N LEU A 36 -22.38 2.25 -16.97
CA LEU A 36 -23.34 2.97 -16.15
C LEU A 36 -23.99 2.07 -15.07
N ALA A 37 -24.26 0.82 -15.38
CA ALA A 37 -24.82 -0.13 -14.41
C ALA A 37 -23.77 -0.51 -13.36
N ASP A 38 -22.54 -0.77 -13.78
CA ASP A 38 -21.43 -1.09 -12.89
C ASP A 38 -21.10 0.08 -11.96
N ALA A 39 -21.10 1.32 -12.46
CA ALA A 39 -20.95 2.53 -11.66
C ALA A 39 -22.10 2.68 -10.63
N TRP A 40 -23.33 2.42 -11.02
CA TRP A 40 -24.50 2.47 -10.13
C TRP A 40 -24.40 1.43 -9.01
N TYR A 41 -24.05 0.17 -9.34
CA TYR A 41 -23.84 -0.86 -8.34
C TYR A 41 -22.67 -0.56 -7.42
N THR A 42 -21.58 0.00 -7.95
CA THR A 42 -20.44 0.45 -7.12
C THR A 42 -20.87 1.51 -6.11
N ALA A 43 -21.70 2.47 -6.52
CA ALA A 43 -22.27 3.48 -5.61
C ALA A 43 -23.15 2.83 -4.54
N LYS A 44 -24.00 1.84 -4.89
CA LYS A 44 -24.83 1.10 -3.93
C LYS A 44 -24.01 0.28 -2.93
N VAL A 45 -22.92 -0.34 -3.37
CA VAL A 45 -21.97 -1.01 -2.46
C VAL A 45 -21.36 0.01 -1.50
N LEU A 46 -20.93 1.17 -2.00
CA LEU A 46 -20.35 2.24 -1.18
C LEU A 46 -21.33 2.79 -0.12
N GLU A 47 -22.62 2.93 -0.46
CA GLU A 47 -23.69 3.32 0.49
C GLU A 47 -23.85 2.31 1.65
N LYS A 48 -23.59 1.03 1.41
CA LYS A 48 -23.69 -0.04 2.42
C LYS A 48 -22.46 -0.18 3.31
N ILE A 49 -21.30 0.29 2.85
CA ILE A 49 -20.06 0.20 3.61
C ILE A 49 -19.98 1.36 4.61
N ASN A 50 -19.60 1.03 5.85
CA ASN A 50 -19.40 2.06 6.87
C ASN A 50 -18.24 2.99 6.47
N ASN A 51 -18.52 4.28 6.31
CA ASN A 51 -17.56 5.30 5.90
C ASN A 51 -16.33 5.38 6.82
N ILE A 52 -16.47 5.05 8.10
CA ILE A 52 -15.35 5.01 9.07
C ILE A 52 -14.32 3.94 8.67
N ILE A 53 -14.80 2.78 8.19
CA ILE A 53 -13.91 1.70 7.72
C ILE A 53 -13.16 2.15 6.47
N ILE A 54 -13.83 2.82 5.53
CA ILE A 54 -13.21 3.31 4.29
C ILE A 54 -12.14 4.36 4.60
N ILE A 55 -12.42 5.30 5.49
CA ILE A 55 -11.50 6.37 5.88
C ILE A 55 -10.27 5.81 6.60
N ASN A 56 -10.46 4.82 7.48
CA ASN A 56 -9.38 4.22 8.26
C ASN A 56 -8.55 3.19 7.49
N HIS A 57 -9.07 2.66 6.38
CA HIS A 57 -8.40 1.65 5.55
C HIS A 57 -8.36 2.03 4.06
N PRO A 58 -7.81 3.20 3.70
CA PRO A 58 -7.75 3.61 2.31
C PRO A 58 -6.85 2.65 1.52
N SER A 59 -7.36 2.15 0.41
CA SER A 59 -6.56 1.40 -0.56
C SER A 59 -6.11 2.35 -1.67
N LEU A 60 -4.81 2.34 -1.96
CA LEU A 60 -4.25 3.12 -3.05
C LEU A 60 -4.14 2.23 -4.29
N ASP A 61 -5.03 2.44 -5.24
CA ASP A 61 -4.89 1.88 -6.58
C ASP A 61 -4.24 2.94 -7.47
N VAL A 62 -2.96 2.75 -7.82
CA VAL A 62 -2.18 3.74 -8.55
C VAL A 62 -2.34 3.46 -10.04
N TYR A 63 -3.29 4.11 -10.69
CA TYR A 63 -3.44 4.07 -12.16
C TYR A 63 -2.44 4.98 -12.87
N GLN A 64 -2.05 6.09 -12.23
CA GLN A 64 -1.06 7.02 -12.75
C GLN A 64 0.03 7.25 -11.71
N ASN A 65 1.27 7.05 -12.13
CA ASN A 65 2.40 7.30 -11.26
C ASN A 65 2.63 8.81 -11.09
N PRO A 66 3.00 9.28 -9.89
CA PRO A 66 3.40 10.65 -9.69
C PRO A 66 4.52 11.04 -10.65
N LYS A 67 4.37 12.15 -11.39
CA LYS A 67 5.42 12.64 -12.31
C LYS A 67 6.32 13.68 -11.67
N LYS A 68 5.80 14.44 -10.71
CA LYS A 68 6.50 15.53 -10.03
C LYS A 68 6.61 15.24 -8.53
N LYS A 69 7.58 15.86 -7.87
CA LYS A 69 7.81 15.71 -6.42
C LYS A 69 6.58 16.11 -5.58
N LYS A 70 5.84 17.12 -5.98
CA LYS A 70 4.64 17.59 -5.28
C LYS A 70 3.47 16.59 -5.35
N ASP A 71 3.51 15.68 -6.32
CA ASP A 71 2.46 14.69 -6.56
C ASP A 71 2.81 13.34 -5.91
N GLU A 72 3.96 13.23 -5.21
CA GLU A 72 4.36 12.03 -4.47
C GLU A 72 3.35 11.73 -3.38
N ILE A 73 3.05 10.45 -3.18
CA ILE A 73 1.94 10.01 -2.35
C ILE A 73 2.46 9.46 -1.03
N HIS A 74 1.95 9.98 0.07
CA HIS A 74 2.22 9.51 1.42
C HIS A 74 0.90 9.12 2.08
N ILE A 75 0.79 7.88 2.55
CA ILE A 75 -0.38 7.39 3.27
C ILE A 75 0.08 6.72 4.54
N SER A 76 -0.47 7.16 5.66
CA SER A 76 -0.28 6.52 6.95
C SER A 76 -1.46 5.63 7.26
N TYR A 77 -1.17 4.38 7.58
CA TYR A 77 -2.11 3.38 8.08
C TYR A 77 -1.83 3.14 9.57
N PRO A 78 -2.73 2.52 10.32
CA PRO A 78 -2.51 2.25 11.74
C PRO A 78 -1.27 1.39 12.04
N ASP A 79 -0.87 0.51 11.11
CA ASP A 79 0.20 -0.48 11.28
C ASP A 79 1.42 -0.21 10.39
N HIS A 80 1.30 0.65 9.38
CA HIS A 80 2.38 0.94 8.44
C HIS A 80 2.21 2.25 7.70
N ASP A 81 3.30 2.78 7.16
CA ASP A 81 3.28 3.88 6.19
C ASP A 81 3.56 3.38 4.79
N LYS A 82 2.90 3.98 3.81
CA LYS A 82 3.12 3.74 2.39
C LYS A 82 3.48 5.03 1.66
N TYR A 83 4.53 4.98 0.85
CA TYR A 83 4.98 6.09 0.04
C TYR A 83 5.16 5.64 -1.41
N VAL A 84 4.66 6.45 -2.35
CA VAL A 84 4.86 6.24 -3.79
C VAL A 84 5.60 7.45 -4.36
N SER A 85 6.79 7.21 -4.87
CA SER A 85 7.65 8.26 -5.41
C SER A 85 7.19 8.71 -6.81
N ARG A 86 7.69 9.88 -7.21
CA ARG A 86 7.69 10.29 -8.62
C ARG A 86 8.49 9.32 -9.49
N GLU A 87 8.40 9.52 -10.78
CA GLU A 87 9.20 8.80 -11.78
C GLU A 87 10.65 9.28 -11.80
N PHE A 88 11.55 8.33 -12.04
CA PHE A 88 12.99 8.54 -12.22
C PHE A 88 13.44 7.88 -13.52
N ALA A 89 14.49 8.43 -14.14
CA ALA A 89 15.04 7.88 -15.37
C ALA A 89 15.74 6.53 -15.15
N THR A 90 16.36 6.32 -13.97
CA THR A 90 17.08 5.07 -13.66
C THR A 90 16.83 4.61 -12.22
N ARG A 91 17.08 3.32 -11.94
CA ARG A 91 16.96 2.72 -10.61
C ARG A 91 17.92 3.32 -9.60
N GLU A 92 19.15 3.64 -10.05
CA GLU A 92 20.20 4.20 -9.21
C GLU A 92 19.78 5.58 -8.68
N ARG A 93 19.06 6.38 -9.47
CA ARG A 93 18.51 7.67 -9.03
C ARG A 93 17.47 7.52 -7.94
N ILE A 94 16.66 6.48 -7.98
CA ILE A 94 15.71 6.16 -6.91
C ILE A 94 16.43 5.95 -5.59
N MET A 95 17.48 5.12 -5.57
CA MET A 95 18.22 4.77 -4.35
C MET A 95 19.13 5.91 -3.85
N LYS A 96 19.36 6.94 -4.66
CA LYS A 96 20.05 8.18 -4.25
C LYS A 96 19.09 9.24 -3.73
N ASP A 97 17.80 9.12 -3.98
CA ASP A 97 16.80 10.08 -3.52
C ASP A 97 16.59 9.94 -2.01
N ARG A 98 16.70 11.08 -1.29
CA ARG A 98 16.59 11.12 0.18
C ARG A 98 15.17 10.78 0.66
N GLU A 99 14.14 11.20 -0.05
CA GLU A 99 12.75 10.93 0.34
C GLU A 99 12.44 9.44 0.22
N VAL A 100 12.93 8.80 -0.84
CA VAL A 100 12.80 7.36 -1.03
C VAL A 100 13.55 6.59 0.05
N THR A 101 14.79 6.97 0.34
CA THR A 101 15.68 6.18 1.23
C THR A 101 15.61 6.56 2.70
N SER A 102 14.96 7.66 3.09
CA SER A 102 14.67 7.98 4.48
C SER A 102 13.58 7.06 5.04
N THR A 103 13.61 6.81 6.34
CA THR A 103 12.58 6.06 7.05
C THR A 103 12.01 6.94 8.15
N ARG A 104 10.68 7.05 8.20
CA ARG A 104 9.93 7.65 9.30
C ARG A 104 9.25 6.55 10.11
N CYS A 105 9.02 6.81 11.37
CA CYS A 105 8.23 5.90 12.20
C CYS A 105 6.76 5.96 11.78
N PRO A 106 6.10 4.84 11.50
CA PRO A 106 4.68 4.84 11.13
C PRO A 106 3.75 5.25 12.29
N VAL A 107 4.25 5.24 13.53
CA VAL A 107 3.44 5.56 14.72
C VAL A 107 3.56 7.05 15.09
N CYS A 108 4.78 7.57 15.27
CA CYS A 108 4.99 8.98 15.66
C CYS A 108 5.41 9.90 14.51
N HIS A 109 5.61 9.37 13.31
CA HIS A 109 6.04 10.06 12.10
C HIS A 109 7.40 10.77 12.17
N LEU A 110 8.13 10.61 13.28
CA LEU A 110 9.47 11.16 13.44
C LEU A 110 10.51 10.39 12.59
N PRO A 111 11.60 11.04 12.18
CA PRO A 111 12.69 10.38 11.48
C PRO A 111 13.29 9.24 12.30
N ALA A 112 13.45 8.07 11.71
CA ALA A 112 14.04 6.91 12.34
C ALA A 112 15.51 6.77 11.98
N LYS A 113 16.36 6.46 12.97
CA LYS A 113 17.80 6.28 12.82
C LYS A 113 18.09 4.95 12.13
N ARG A 114 18.77 4.98 10.99
CA ARG A 114 19.11 3.78 10.23
C ARG A 114 20.09 2.90 11.01
N LYS A 115 19.74 1.63 11.20
CA LYS A 115 20.59 0.59 11.79
C LYS A 115 21.20 -0.31 10.73
N LEU A 116 20.41 -0.73 9.73
CA LEU A 116 20.88 -1.50 8.59
C LEU A 116 20.60 -0.70 7.30
N ARG A 117 21.62 -0.55 6.47
CA ARG A 117 21.51 0.13 5.17
C ARG A 117 20.58 -0.65 4.24
N TRP A 118 20.03 0.04 3.25
CA TRP A 118 19.27 -0.59 2.19
C TRP A 118 20.11 -1.65 1.48
N PHE A 119 19.66 -2.87 1.51
CA PHE A 119 20.28 -3.99 0.79
C PHE A 119 19.26 -4.62 -0.16
N MET A 120 19.76 -5.06 -1.30
CA MET A 120 18.95 -5.67 -2.34
C MET A 120 18.71 -7.15 -2.00
N ASN A 121 17.46 -7.55 -1.92
CA ASN A 121 17.06 -8.95 -1.78
C ASN A 121 16.87 -9.62 -3.16
N ASN A 122 16.33 -8.85 -4.12
CA ASN A 122 16.24 -9.21 -5.52
C ASN A 122 16.26 -7.92 -6.37
N PRO A 123 16.41 -7.99 -7.71
CA PRO A 123 16.58 -6.81 -8.57
C PRO A 123 15.49 -5.73 -8.45
N LYS A 124 14.36 -6.03 -7.82
CA LYS A 124 13.22 -5.11 -7.69
C LYS A 124 12.89 -4.73 -6.25
N VAL A 125 13.53 -5.36 -5.24
CA VAL A 125 13.13 -5.21 -3.84
C VAL A 125 14.35 -4.98 -2.96
N TYR A 126 14.27 -3.91 -2.15
CA TYR A 126 15.26 -3.53 -1.14
C TYR A 126 14.64 -3.54 0.25
N TYR A 127 15.43 -3.90 1.25
CA TYR A 127 15.06 -3.84 2.65
C TYR A 127 16.05 -3.01 3.46
N SER A 128 15.59 -2.42 4.54
CA SER A 128 16.41 -1.74 5.55
C SER A 128 15.79 -1.93 6.94
N ILE A 129 16.60 -1.71 7.97
CA ILE A 129 16.15 -1.62 9.36
C ILE A 129 16.53 -0.25 9.89
N SER A 130 15.58 0.42 10.48
CA SER A 130 15.76 1.68 11.21
C SER A 130 15.22 1.52 12.64
N ASN A 131 15.58 2.42 13.53
CA ASN A 131 15.12 2.44 14.90
C ASN A 131 14.49 3.79 15.23
N CYS A 132 13.27 3.76 15.72
CA CYS A 132 12.64 4.88 16.42
C CYS A 132 13.00 4.76 17.90
N GLU A 133 13.33 5.86 18.55
CA GLU A 133 13.68 5.85 19.97
C GLU A 133 12.51 5.42 20.86
N GLU A 134 11.29 5.80 20.50
CA GLU A 134 10.06 5.47 21.25
C GLU A 134 9.41 4.15 20.80
N HIS A 135 9.42 3.83 19.49
CA HIS A 135 8.64 2.71 18.95
C HIS A 135 9.51 1.55 18.43
N GLY A 136 10.84 1.60 18.67
CA GLY A 136 11.76 0.51 18.38
C GLY A 136 12.04 0.30 16.90
N LEU A 137 12.21 -0.95 16.49
CA LEU A 137 12.67 -1.30 15.15
C LEU A 137 11.57 -1.14 14.09
N ILE A 138 11.98 -0.59 12.94
CA ILE A 138 11.14 -0.36 11.78
C ILE A 138 11.76 -1.05 10.58
N ARG A 139 11.00 -1.92 9.94
CA ARG A 139 11.37 -2.52 8.66
C ARG A 139 10.96 -1.62 7.51
N GLY A 140 11.92 -1.16 6.74
CA GLY A 140 11.69 -0.52 5.45
C GLY A 140 11.73 -1.54 4.32
N LYS A 141 10.80 -1.44 3.37
CA LYS A 141 10.77 -2.19 2.12
C LYS A 141 10.55 -1.24 0.97
N ILE A 142 11.44 -1.22 -0.01
CA ILE A 142 11.27 -0.49 -1.28
C ILE A 142 11.08 -1.51 -2.39
N ARG A 143 10.00 -1.35 -3.16
CA ARG A 143 9.79 -2.08 -4.40
C ARG A 143 9.91 -1.10 -5.55
N ILE A 144 10.84 -1.36 -6.48
CA ILE A 144 11.00 -0.58 -7.70
C ILE A 144 10.13 -1.19 -8.79
N ARG A 145 9.33 -0.36 -9.43
CA ARG A 145 8.47 -0.71 -10.57
C ARG A 145 8.90 0.07 -11.80
N LYS A 146 8.69 -0.50 -12.98
CA LYS A 146 8.91 0.14 -14.27
C LYS A 146 7.57 0.64 -14.81
N THR A 147 7.56 1.82 -15.41
CA THR A 147 6.40 2.39 -16.10
C THR A 147 6.38 1.93 -17.56
N GLU A 148 5.30 2.20 -18.26
CA GLU A 148 5.18 1.96 -19.71
C GLU A 148 6.19 2.80 -20.51
N ASP A 149 6.48 4.02 -20.05
CA ASP A 149 7.49 4.94 -20.65
C ASP A 149 8.94 4.59 -20.25
N GLU A 150 9.20 3.36 -19.84
CA GLU A 150 10.52 2.85 -19.46
C GLU A 150 11.19 3.56 -18.26
N LYS A 151 10.48 4.41 -17.54
CA LYS A 151 10.93 5.04 -16.30
C LYS A 151 10.68 4.12 -15.10
N TYR A 152 11.16 4.53 -13.95
CA TYR A 152 11.07 3.77 -12.70
C TYR A 152 10.48 4.61 -11.58
N PHE A 153 9.72 3.97 -10.70
CA PHE A 153 9.24 4.58 -9.47
C PHE A 153 9.35 3.60 -8.30
N ALA A 154 9.35 4.12 -7.10
CA ALA A 154 9.45 3.33 -5.88
C ALA A 154 8.12 3.31 -5.13
N VAL A 155 7.76 2.13 -4.63
CA VAL A 155 6.74 1.98 -3.60
C VAL A 155 7.46 1.56 -2.33
N LYS A 156 7.50 2.44 -1.33
CA LYS A 156 8.10 2.18 -0.02
C LYS A 156 7.00 1.84 0.98
N THR A 157 7.27 0.86 1.83
CA THR A 157 6.43 0.53 3.00
C THR A 157 7.33 0.50 4.22
N SER A 158 6.90 1.14 5.31
CA SER A 158 7.57 1.15 6.60
C SER A 158 6.65 0.53 7.65
N VAL A 159 7.09 -0.52 8.33
CA VAL A 159 6.29 -1.28 9.31
C VAL A 159 7.04 -1.31 10.63
N SER A 160 6.37 -1.00 11.75
CA SER A 160 6.95 -1.15 13.09
C SER A 160 6.90 -2.61 13.54
N TYR A 161 8.00 -3.11 14.09
CA TYR A 161 8.07 -4.48 14.63
C TYR A 161 7.21 -4.69 15.90
N THR A 162 6.86 -3.64 16.60
CA THR A 162 5.95 -3.74 17.76
C THR A 162 4.56 -4.22 17.37
N HIS A 163 4.10 -3.88 16.15
CA HIS A 163 2.83 -4.39 15.62
C HIS A 163 2.90 -5.84 15.09
N LEU A 164 4.08 -6.32 14.72
CA LEU A 164 4.24 -7.70 14.24
C LEU A 164 4.14 -8.74 15.36
N ARG A 165 4.44 -8.35 16.61
CA ARG A 165 4.29 -9.25 17.79
C ARG A 165 2.86 -9.35 18.33
N ALA A 166 1.96 -8.46 17.92
CA ALA A 166 0.57 -8.47 18.39
C ALA A 166 -0.31 -9.48 17.61
N HIS A 167 0.25 -10.20 16.63
CA HIS A 167 -0.46 -11.17 15.78
C HIS A 167 0.12 -12.60 15.86
N GLU A 168 1.03 -12.87 16.82
CA GLU A 168 1.41 -14.21 17.25
C GLU A 168 0.64 -14.58 18.53
#